data_4376ec2a9bd6f064a2cc9f2e9666c661
#
_entry.id   4376ec2a9bd6f064a2cc9f2e9666c661
#
_cell.length_a   1.000
_cell.length_b   1.000
_cell.length_c   1.000
_cell.angle_alpha   90.00
_cell.angle_beta   90.00
_cell.angle_gamma   90.00
#
_symmetry.space_group_name_H-M   'P 1'
#
loop_
_entity.id
_entity.type
_entity.pdbx_description
1 polymer ?
#
loop_
_entity_poly.entity_id
_entity_poly.type
_entity_poly.pdbx_seq_one_letter_code
_entity_poly.pdbx_strand_id
1 'polypeptide(L)'
;MVGSNPFNKPGQPCIGAREGLLFTDLRFHMALAKKEKNPESFRPDLLDEHLALGPESLAWLHESRALVVLRYSSDRAVTDLRHLQFMPHAAGAVLELSDGLAVLDTQMSRFWSRGEFEAMLDKRAKVDGFDIHCRVVWWWDEGGFRARTLGLTKVGRLELVTEVQEPDHETLVTDVLSHAAREAFRDPSGSGPWRFEAFGDLFEVALGPVQRGMQTVRMERRQPS
;
A
#
# COMPACT_ATOMS: atom_id res chain seq x y z
N MET A 1 1.33 -20.53 -13.62
CA MET A 1 0.51 -21.64 -13.07
C MET A 1 -0.30 -21.07 -11.92
N VAL A 2 -1.60 -20.93 -12.09
CA VAL A 2 -2.52 -20.51 -11.02
C VAL A 2 -2.70 -21.74 -10.12
N GLY A 3 -2.03 -21.75 -8.98
CA GLY A 3 -2.21 -22.78 -7.99
C GLY A 3 -3.65 -22.75 -7.47
N SER A 4 -4.39 -23.84 -7.60
CA SER A 4 -5.66 -24.00 -6.92
C SER A 4 -5.42 -23.84 -5.41
N ASN A 5 -6.25 -23.02 -4.75
CA ASN A 5 -6.22 -22.92 -3.30
C ASN A 5 -6.40 -24.34 -2.71
N PRO A 6 -5.41 -24.89 -1.97
CA PRO A 6 -5.48 -26.26 -1.46
C PRO A 6 -6.61 -26.47 -0.45
N PHE A 7 -7.21 -25.38 0.04
CA PHE A 7 -8.35 -25.39 0.96
C PHE A 7 -9.71 -25.29 0.26
N ASN A 8 -9.73 -25.04 -1.06
CA ASN A 8 -10.96 -24.99 -1.84
C ASN A 8 -11.19 -26.34 -2.53
N LYS A 9 -12.00 -27.19 -1.92
CA LYS A 9 -12.57 -28.33 -2.65
C LYS A 9 -13.71 -27.81 -3.54
N PRO A 10 -13.84 -28.28 -4.79
CA PRO A 10 -14.97 -27.92 -5.64
C PRO A 10 -16.30 -28.12 -4.90
N GLY A 11 -17.14 -27.09 -4.88
CA GLY A 11 -18.44 -27.11 -4.19
C GLY A 11 -18.45 -26.79 -2.70
N GLN A 12 -17.28 -26.51 -2.09
CA GLN A 12 -17.23 -25.99 -0.73
C GLN A 12 -17.12 -24.45 -0.71
N PRO A 13 -17.83 -23.76 0.19
CA PRO A 13 -17.64 -22.33 0.36
C PRO A 13 -16.19 -22.05 0.81
N CYS A 14 -15.60 -20.96 0.33
CA CYS A 14 -14.32 -20.48 0.82
C CYS A 14 -14.36 -20.29 2.32
N ILE A 15 -13.22 -20.52 3.01
CA ILE A 15 -13.09 -20.21 4.43
C ILE A 15 -13.53 -18.77 4.67
N GLY A 16 -14.45 -18.55 5.61
CA GLY A 16 -14.98 -17.23 5.92
C GLY A 16 -16.06 -16.70 4.98
N ALA A 17 -16.47 -17.43 3.94
CA ALA A 17 -17.54 -16.99 3.05
C ALA A 17 -18.87 -16.74 3.80
N ARG A 18 -19.17 -17.50 4.86
CA ARG A 18 -20.33 -17.29 5.71
C ARG A 18 -20.19 -16.03 6.59
N GLU A 19 -18.99 -15.73 7.02
CA GLU A 19 -18.69 -14.52 7.80
C GLU A 19 -18.38 -13.33 6.89
N GLY A 20 -18.40 -13.52 5.57
CA GLY A 20 -18.08 -12.48 4.60
C GLY A 20 -16.63 -12.00 4.66
N LEU A 21 -15.72 -12.84 5.16
CA LEU A 21 -14.31 -12.52 5.29
C LEU A 21 -13.51 -12.81 4.02
N LEU A 22 -13.98 -13.74 3.18
CA LEU A 22 -13.32 -14.12 1.95
C LEU A 22 -14.26 -13.99 0.76
N PHE A 23 -13.73 -13.41 -0.28
CA PHE A 23 -14.42 -13.27 -1.56
C PHE A 23 -14.16 -14.50 -2.42
N THR A 24 -15.12 -14.89 -3.21
CA THR A 24 -15.03 -16.08 -4.08
C THR A 24 -13.90 -15.99 -5.09
N ASP A 25 -13.48 -14.78 -5.45
CA ASP A 25 -12.43 -14.50 -6.43
C ASP A 25 -11.09 -14.06 -5.82
N LEU A 26 -11.03 -13.82 -4.50
CA LEU A 26 -9.80 -13.42 -3.83
C LEU A 26 -8.90 -14.62 -3.57
N ARG A 27 -7.68 -14.54 -4.08
CA ARG A 27 -6.68 -15.61 -3.97
C ARG A 27 -5.57 -15.17 -3.06
N PHE A 28 -5.31 -15.98 -2.03
CA PHE A 28 -4.16 -15.82 -1.15
C PHE A 28 -3.05 -16.77 -1.54
N HIS A 29 -1.85 -16.23 -1.60
CA HIS A 29 -0.64 -16.99 -1.83
C HIS A 29 0.32 -16.76 -0.67
N MET A 30 0.88 -17.84 -0.18
CA MET A 30 1.99 -17.81 0.77
C MET A 30 3.15 -18.61 0.19
N ALA A 31 4.34 -18.01 0.19
CA ALA A 31 5.55 -18.66 -0.28
C ALA A 31 6.69 -18.41 0.71
N LEU A 32 7.60 -19.36 0.80
CA LEU A 32 8.82 -19.27 1.59
C LEU A 32 10.02 -19.17 0.65
N ALA A 33 10.73 -18.04 0.69
CA ALA A 33 11.97 -17.84 -0.02
C ALA A 33 13.15 -17.95 0.96
N LYS A 34 13.93 -19.02 0.88
CA LYS A 34 15.13 -19.20 1.68
C LYS A 34 16.30 -18.44 1.05
N LYS A 35 17.07 -17.71 1.86
CA LYS A 35 18.19 -16.87 1.42
C LYS A 35 19.24 -17.66 0.64
N GLU A 36 19.56 -18.86 1.09
CA GLU A 36 20.52 -19.75 0.43
C GLU A 36 20.13 -20.13 -1.01
N LYS A 37 18.80 -20.14 -1.32
CA LYS A 37 18.26 -20.52 -2.63
C LYS A 37 17.83 -19.32 -3.47
N ASN A 38 17.59 -18.19 -2.85
CA ASN A 38 17.08 -16.98 -3.49
C ASN A 38 17.80 -15.74 -2.94
N PRO A 39 19.12 -15.63 -3.07
CA PRO A 39 19.89 -14.54 -2.48
C PRO A 39 19.50 -13.17 -3.03
N GLU A 40 19.03 -13.08 -4.28
CA GLU A 40 18.59 -11.84 -4.90
C GLU A 40 17.41 -11.20 -4.16
N SER A 41 16.51 -11.99 -3.58
CA SER A 41 15.36 -11.49 -2.83
C SER A 41 15.73 -10.72 -1.56
N PHE A 42 17.01 -10.78 -1.15
CA PHE A 42 17.54 -10.12 0.05
C PHE A 42 18.49 -8.96 -0.29
N ARG A 43 18.63 -8.64 -1.56
CA ARG A 43 19.55 -7.59 -2.02
C ARG A 43 18.85 -6.22 -1.90
N PRO A 44 19.44 -5.27 -1.13
CA PRO A 44 18.88 -3.93 -0.96
C PRO A 44 18.75 -3.15 -2.27
N ASP A 45 19.70 -3.34 -3.19
CA ASP A 45 19.77 -2.64 -4.47
C ASP A 45 18.72 -3.10 -5.50
N LEU A 46 18.02 -4.19 -5.22
CA LEU A 46 16.89 -4.67 -6.04
C LEU A 46 15.52 -4.32 -5.43
N LEU A 47 15.51 -3.66 -4.27
CA LEU A 47 14.29 -3.17 -3.67
C LEU A 47 13.86 -1.84 -4.30
N ASP A 48 12.61 -1.47 -4.07
CA ASP A 48 12.05 -0.22 -4.58
C ASP A 48 12.85 0.99 -4.09
N GLU A 49 13.15 1.94 -4.99
CA GLU A 49 13.91 3.17 -4.71
C GLU A 49 13.26 4.07 -3.65
N HIS A 50 11.93 3.96 -3.47
CA HIS A 50 11.22 4.72 -2.44
C HIS A 50 11.25 4.06 -1.06
N LEU A 51 11.90 2.89 -0.96
CA LEU A 51 12.10 2.23 0.31
C LEU A 51 13.22 2.92 1.09
N ALA A 52 12.84 3.58 2.19
CA ALA A 52 13.83 4.17 3.09
C ALA A 52 14.61 3.06 3.79
N LEU A 53 15.80 2.76 3.28
CA LEU A 53 16.72 1.77 3.86
C LEU A 53 17.61 2.46 4.88
N GLY A 54 17.25 2.34 6.16
CA GLY A 54 18.10 2.71 7.27
C GLY A 54 19.02 1.55 7.70
N PRO A 55 19.97 1.80 8.61
CA PRO A 55 20.87 0.76 9.14
C PRO A 55 20.13 -0.47 9.69
N GLU A 56 19.00 -0.26 10.37
CA GLU A 56 18.17 -1.33 10.91
C GLU A 56 17.55 -2.21 9.81
N SER A 57 16.97 -1.59 8.77
CA SER A 57 16.38 -2.35 7.64
C SER A 57 17.42 -3.18 6.93
N LEU A 58 18.63 -2.66 6.77
CA LEU A 58 19.77 -3.39 6.20
C LEU A 58 20.20 -4.55 7.09
N ALA A 59 20.22 -4.35 8.42
CA ALA A 59 20.51 -5.41 9.39
C ALA A 59 19.47 -6.53 9.31
N TRP A 60 18.16 -6.22 9.26
CA TRP A 60 17.11 -7.22 9.10
C TRP A 60 17.27 -8.04 7.82
N LEU A 61 17.56 -7.40 6.68
CA LEU A 61 17.81 -8.11 5.42
C LEU A 61 19.06 -9.00 5.52
N HIS A 62 20.10 -8.54 6.23
CA HIS A 62 21.32 -9.30 6.42
C HIS A 62 21.11 -10.51 7.35
N GLU A 63 20.41 -10.36 8.45
CA GLU A 63 20.18 -11.38 9.47
C GLU A 63 19.12 -12.41 9.05
N SER A 64 18.15 -11.98 8.24
CA SER A 64 17.07 -12.85 7.78
C SER A 64 17.60 -14.05 7.00
N ARG A 65 17.12 -15.25 7.35
CA ARG A 65 17.44 -16.52 6.67
C ARG A 65 16.41 -16.90 5.62
N ALA A 66 15.21 -16.33 5.76
CA ALA A 66 14.08 -16.58 4.86
C ALA A 66 13.15 -15.38 4.84
N LEU A 67 12.39 -15.26 3.74
CA LEU A 67 11.24 -14.37 3.62
C LEU A 67 9.97 -15.20 3.49
N VAL A 68 8.94 -14.86 4.25
CA VAL A 68 7.59 -15.35 4.00
C VAL A 68 6.86 -14.30 3.19
N VAL A 69 6.53 -14.65 1.95
CA VAL A 69 5.81 -13.76 1.03
C VAL A 69 4.33 -14.03 1.16
N LEU A 70 3.58 -13.03 1.60
CA LEU A 70 2.12 -13.04 1.59
C LEU A 70 1.64 -12.17 0.44
N ARG A 71 0.80 -12.72 -0.40
CA ARG A 71 0.25 -12.03 -1.56
C ARG A 71 -1.24 -12.35 -1.70
N TYR A 72 -2.01 -11.34 -2.04
CA TYR A 72 -3.38 -11.55 -2.50
C TYR A 72 -3.57 -10.95 -3.91
N SER A 73 -4.50 -11.51 -4.64
CA SER A 73 -4.91 -11.00 -5.95
C SER A 73 -6.39 -11.27 -6.17
N SER A 74 -7.05 -10.38 -6.89
CA SER A 74 -8.43 -10.54 -7.36
C SER A 74 -8.48 -10.24 -8.85
N ASP A 75 -9.30 -10.99 -9.60
CA ASP A 75 -9.53 -10.76 -11.04
C ASP A 75 -10.59 -9.67 -11.25
N ARG A 76 -11.28 -9.24 -10.20
CA ARG A 76 -12.34 -8.23 -10.23
C ARG A 76 -12.00 -7.08 -9.28
N ALA A 77 -12.60 -5.93 -9.54
CA ALA A 77 -12.52 -4.82 -8.59
C ALA A 77 -13.08 -5.27 -7.22
N VAL A 78 -12.29 -5.08 -6.18
CA VAL A 78 -12.67 -5.43 -4.82
C VAL A 78 -13.59 -4.32 -4.29
N THR A 79 -14.85 -4.66 -4.03
CA THR A 79 -15.86 -3.71 -3.51
C THR A 79 -15.89 -3.64 -1.99
N ASP A 80 -15.16 -4.52 -1.32
CA ASP A 80 -15.11 -4.64 0.14
C ASP A 80 -13.66 -4.57 0.62
N LEU A 81 -13.39 -3.73 1.60
CA LEU A 81 -12.04 -3.46 2.10
C LEU A 81 -11.59 -4.39 3.23
N ARG A 82 -12.37 -5.42 3.59
CA ARG A 82 -12.01 -6.35 4.68
C ARG A 82 -10.72 -7.12 4.45
N HIS A 83 -10.30 -7.29 3.20
CA HIS A 83 -8.99 -7.87 2.87
C HIS A 83 -7.82 -7.02 3.43
N LEU A 84 -8.01 -5.70 3.59
CA LEU A 84 -7.02 -4.81 4.19
C LEU A 84 -6.82 -5.09 5.69
N GLN A 85 -7.86 -5.59 6.38
CA GLN A 85 -7.73 -6.05 7.77
C GLN A 85 -7.06 -7.41 7.84
N PHE A 86 -7.40 -8.31 6.93
CA PHE A 86 -6.89 -9.67 6.92
C PHE A 86 -5.36 -9.73 6.73
N MET A 87 -4.82 -8.96 5.79
CA MET A 87 -3.40 -9.03 5.45
C MET A 87 -2.46 -8.63 6.60
N PRO A 88 -2.68 -7.51 7.32
CA PRO A 88 -1.87 -7.19 8.49
C PRO A 88 -1.95 -8.26 9.59
N HIS A 89 -3.13 -8.78 9.89
CA HIS A 89 -3.27 -9.84 10.89
C HIS A 89 -2.60 -11.14 10.47
N ALA A 90 -2.69 -11.53 9.20
CA ALA A 90 -1.96 -12.68 8.66
C ALA A 90 -0.45 -12.49 8.73
N ALA A 91 0.05 -11.28 8.40
CA ALA A 91 1.45 -10.94 8.53
C ALA A 91 1.92 -10.97 10.00
N GLY A 92 1.11 -10.46 10.93
CA GLY A 92 1.38 -10.52 12.38
C GLY A 92 1.48 -11.95 12.90
N ALA A 93 0.54 -12.81 12.51
CA ALA A 93 0.59 -14.23 12.88
C ALA A 93 1.85 -14.93 12.34
N VAL A 94 2.24 -14.64 11.10
CA VAL A 94 3.48 -15.18 10.52
C VAL A 94 4.70 -14.63 11.26
N LEU A 95 4.73 -13.32 11.57
CA LEU A 95 5.80 -12.66 12.31
C LEU A 95 6.03 -13.35 13.68
N GLU A 96 4.93 -13.62 14.41
CA GLU A 96 4.95 -14.30 15.70
C GLU A 96 5.43 -15.75 15.57
N LEU A 97 4.83 -16.54 14.67
CA LEU A 97 5.12 -17.97 14.51
C LEU A 97 6.52 -18.26 13.97
N SER A 98 7.11 -17.33 13.21
CA SER A 98 8.44 -17.49 12.61
C SER A 98 9.56 -16.80 13.38
N ASP A 99 9.25 -16.17 14.52
CA ASP A 99 10.15 -15.25 15.22
C ASP A 99 10.75 -14.20 14.27
N GLY A 100 9.87 -13.61 13.44
CA GLY A 100 10.26 -12.69 12.38
C GLY A 100 10.82 -11.37 12.92
N LEU A 101 11.71 -10.75 12.16
CA LEU A 101 12.42 -9.52 12.53
C LEU A 101 11.62 -8.27 12.13
N ALA A 102 11.00 -8.29 10.95
CA ALA A 102 10.35 -7.14 10.37
C ALA A 102 9.28 -7.54 9.33
N VAL A 103 8.42 -6.62 8.97
CA VAL A 103 7.47 -6.73 7.87
C VAL A 103 7.81 -5.71 6.79
N LEU A 104 7.93 -6.15 5.55
CA LEU A 104 8.06 -5.29 4.38
C LEU A 104 6.75 -5.24 3.63
N ASP A 105 6.15 -4.08 3.57
CA ASP A 105 5.01 -3.79 2.69
C ASP A 105 5.53 -3.25 1.35
N THR A 106 5.55 -4.12 0.35
CA THR A 106 6.09 -3.79 -0.98
C THR A 106 5.21 -2.82 -1.77
N GLN A 107 3.91 -2.73 -1.45
CA GLN A 107 3.00 -1.79 -2.10
C GLN A 107 3.17 -0.35 -1.59
N MET A 108 3.60 -0.21 -0.34
CA MET A 108 3.92 1.08 0.26
C MET A 108 5.41 1.39 0.24
N SER A 109 6.25 0.44 -0.17
CA SER A 109 7.71 0.53 -0.02
C SER A 109 8.09 0.92 1.41
N ARG A 110 7.55 0.19 2.41
CA ARG A 110 7.76 0.48 3.83
C ARG A 110 8.18 -0.75 4.61
N PHE A 111 9.24 -0.60 5.39
CA PHE A 111 9.58 -1.51 6.47
C PHE A 111 8.87 -1.11 7.76
N TRP A 112 8.45 -2.14 8.48
CA TRP A 112 7.97 -2.07 9.85
C TRP A 112 8.87 -2.94 10.70
N SER A 113 9.45 -2.38 11.76
CA SER A 113 10.05 -3.23 12.79
C SER A 113 8.98 -4.12 13.43
N ARG A 114 9.39 -5.22 14.04
CA ARG A 114 8.47 -6.09 14.77
C ARG A 114 7.62 -5.30 15.78
N GLY A 115 8.28 -4.49 16.61
CA GLY A 115 7.59 -3.72 17.66
C GLY A 115 6.59 -2.69 17.12
N GLU A 116 6.94 -1.98 16.03
CA GLU A 116 6.01 -1.05 15.38
C GLU A 116 4.80 -1.78 14.79
N PHE A 117 5.03 -2.95 14.17
CA PHE A 117 3.97 -3.71 13.54
C PHE A 117 3.01 -4.31 14.59
N GLU A 118 3.55 -4.91 15.67
CA GLU A 118 2.76 -5.41 16.79
C GLU A 118 1.98 -4.28 17.46
N ALA A 119 2.61 -3.14 17.73
CA ALA A 119 1.94 -1.97 18.31
C ALA A 119 0.83 -1.39 17.40
N MET A 120 0.98 -1.51 16.08
CA MET A 120 -0.07 -1.13 15.14
C MET A 120 -1.28 -2.08 15.24
N LEU A 121 -1.05 -3.39 15.35
CA LEU A 121 -2.11 -4.39 15.49
C LEU A 121 -2.84 -4.28 16.83
N ASP A 122 -2.12 -4.00 17.93
CA ASP A 122 -2.67 -3.89 19.29
C ASP A 122 -3.53 -2.65 19.52
N LYS A 123 -3.23 -1.58 18.80
CA LYS A 123 -3.99 -0.32 18.91
C LYS A 123 -5.38 -0.50 18.37
N ARG A 124 -6.22 -1.38 18.68
CA ARG A 124 -7.66 -1.46 18.30
C ARG A 124 -8.12 -0.45 17.22
N ALA A 125 -7.15 0.28 16.63
CA ALA A 125 -7.31 1.10 15.46
C ALA A 125 -7.73 0.17 14.33
N LYS A 126 -8.64 0.61 13.50
CA LYS A 126 -9.00 -0.10 12.28
C LYS A 126 -7.75 -0.26 11.44
N VAL A 127 -7.16 -1.46 11.41
CA VAL A 127 -5.99 -1.77 10.58
C VAL A 127 -6.27 -1.72 9.07
N ASP A 128 -7.49 -1.34 8.69
CA ASP A 128 -7.93 -1.01 7.34
C ASP A 128 -7.85 0.49 7.02
N GLY A 129 -7.26 1.29 7.92
CA GLY A 129 -7.15 2.73 7.76
C GLY A 129 -6.16 3.15 6.68
N PHE A 130 -6.42 4.28 6.03
CA PHE A 130 -5.58 4.86 4.99
C PHE A 130 -4.09 4.92 5.38
N ASP A 131 -3.77 5.42 6.56
CA ASP A 131 -2.39 5.65 7.01
C ASP A 131 -1.56 4.37 7.18
N ILE A 132 -2.24 3.22 7.25
CA ILE A 132 -1.60 1.90 7.33
C ILE A 132 -1.31 1.36 5.93
N HIS A 133 -2.13 1.72 4.95
CA HIS A 133 -2.12 1.12 3.62
C HIS A 133 -1.66 2.04 2.51
N CYS A 134 -1.55 3.33 2.76
CA CYS A 134 -1.20 4.30 1.74
C CYS A 134 -0.29 5.40 2.32
N ARG A 135 0.59 5.91 1.51
CA ARG A 135 1.43 7.08 1.83
C ARG A 135 1.73 7.91 0.59
N VAL A 136 2.15 9.15 0.79
CA VAL A 136 2.74 10.00 -0.24
C VAL A 136 4.25 9.89 -0.20
N VAL A 137 4.88 9.78 -1.35
CA VAL A 137 6.32 9.79 -1.54
C VAL A 137 6.71 10.81 -2.60
N TRP A 138 7.94 11.32 -2.49
CA TRP A 138 8.52 12.26 -3.41
C TRP A 138 9.70 11.64 -4.13
N TRP A 139 9.93 12.05 -5.37
CA TRP A 139 11.09 11.65 -6.14
C TRP A 139 11.46 12.69 -7.19
N TRP A 140 12.70 12.64 -7.65
CA TRP A 140 13.18 13.35 -8.79
C TRP A 140 13.23 12.42 -9.99
N ASP A 141 12.74 12.86 -11.15
CA ASP A 141 12.94 12.22 -12.43
C ASP A 141 13.48 13.23 -13.45
N GLU A 142 13.67 12.81 -14.70
CA GLU A 142 14.11 13.69 -15.79
C GLU A 142 13.16 14.89 -16.01
N GLY A 143 11.93 14.79 -15.57
CA GLY A 143 10.90 15.82 -15.66
C GLY A 143 10.84 16.77 -14.49
N GLY A 144 11.55 16.51 -13.37
CA GLY A 144 11.59 17.33 -12.17
C GLY A 144 11.05 16.67 -10.90
N PHE A 145 10.77 17.48 -9.89
CA PHE A 145 10.32 17.04 -8.56
C PHE A 145 8.81 16.77 -8.54
N ARG A 146 8.42 15.58 -8.11
CA ARG A 146 7.02 15.13 -8.13
C ARG A 146 6.65 14.38 -6.86
N ALA A 147 5.36 14.37 -6.53
CA ALA A 147 4.79 13.52 -5.49
C ALA A 147 3.88 12.45 -6.08
N ARG A 148 3.84 11.27 -5.48
CA ARG A 148 2.87 10.23 -5.80
C ARG A 148 2.40 9.50 -4.54
N THR A 149 1.27 8.86 -4.66
CA THR A 149 0.82 7.89 -3.66
C THR A 149 1.49 6.53 -3.86
N LEU A 150 1.57 5.75 -2.80
CA LEU A 150 1.88 4.33 -2.81
C LEU A 150 0.86 3.60 -1.95
N GLY A 151 0.22 2.58 -2.51
CA GLY A 151 -0.72 1.72 -1.79
C GLY A 151 -2.19 1.83 -2.21
N LEU A 152 -2.57 2.79 -3.08
CA LEU A 152 -3.94 2.87 -3.62
C LEU A 152 -4.29 1.64 -4.47
N THR A 153 -3.31 0.96 -5.04
CA THR A 153 -3.50 -0.30 -5.76
C THR A 153 -4.11 -1.40 -4.89
N LYS A 154 -3.95 -1.33 -3.55
CA LYS A 154 -4.60 -2.25 -2.60
C LYS A 154 -6.13 -2.17 -2.62
N VAL A 155 -6.67 -1.04 -3.02
CA VAL A 155 -8.11 -0.80 -3.18
C VAL A 155 -8.55 -0.78 -4.65
N GLY A 156 -7.70 -1.25 -5.56
CA GLY A 156 -8.02 -1.32 -6.98
C GLY A 156 -7.95 0.02 -7.72
N ARG A 157 -7.30 1.03 -7.13
CA ARG A 157 -7.07 2.34 -7.76
C ARG A 157 -5.66 2.45 -8.33
N LEU A 158 -5.52 3.26 -9.36
CA LEU A 158 -4.20 3.69 -9.79
C LEU A 158 -3.60 4.64 -8.74
N GLU A 159 -2.29 4.60 -8.61
CA GLU A 159 -1.58 5.59 -7.81
C GLU A 159 -1.80 6.98 -8.40
N LEU A 160 -1.99 7.97 -7.53
CA LEU A 160 -2.11 9.37 -7.92
C LEU A 160 -0.70 9.97 -8.04
N VAL A 161 -0.48 10.78 -9.07
CA VAL A 161 0.80 11.47 -9.31
C VAL A 161 0.55 12.93 -9.64
N THR A 162 1.34 13.83 -9.05
CA THR A 162 1.28 15.27 -9.36
C THR A 162 2.01 15.58 -10.67
N GLU A 163 1.69 16.72 -11.25
CA GLU A 163 2.59 17.40 -12.17
C GLU A 163 3.88 17.79 -11.43
N VAL A 164 4.88 18.27 -12.16
CA VAL A 164 6.12 18.80 -11.56
C VAL A 164 5.82 19.91 -10.56
N GLN A 165 6.44 19.85 -9.40
CA GLN A 165 6.27 20.78 -8.31
C GLN A 165 7.58 21.48 -7.96
N GLU A 166 7.47 22.64 -7.37
CA GLU A 166 8.60 23.30 -6.74
C GLU A 166 8.88 22.66 -5.37
N PRO A 167 10.15 22.42 -5.00
CA PRO A 167 10.49 21.82 -3.69
C PRO A 167 9.90 22.56 -2.50
N ASP A 168 9.77 23.87 -2.57
CA ASP A 168 9.22 24.71 -1.50
C ASP A 168 7.73 24.40 -1.19
N HIS A 169 7.04 23.73 -2.11
CA HIS A 169 5.64 23.33 -1.95
C HIS A 169 5.47 21.92 -1.35
N GLU A 170 6.53 21.25 -0.95
CA GLU A 170 6.48 19.85 -0.51
C GLU A 170 5.41 19.60 0.56
N THR A 171 5.37 20.40 1.62
CA THR A 171 4.40 20.24 2.71
C THR A 171 2.97 20.41 2.23
N LEU A 172 2.70 21.47 1.46
CA LEU A 172 1.38 21.76 0.92
C LEU A 172 0.91 20.64 -0.01
N VAL A 173 1.74 20.25 -0.95
CA VAL A 173 1.41 19.23 -1.95
C VAL A 173 1.22 17.86 -1.29
N THR A 174 2.03 17.53 -0.27
CA THR A 174 1.87 16.29 0.50
C THR A 174 0.51 16.25 1.20
N ASP A 175 0.10 17.35 1.84
CA ASP A 175 -1.18 17.42 2.54
C ASP A 175 -2.35 17.31 1.55
N VAL A 176 -2.33 18.12 0.49
CA VAL A 176 -3.35 18.15 -0.57
C VAL A 176 -3.48 16.77 -1.24
N LEU A 177 -2.36 16.13 -1.61
CA LEU A 177 -2.37 14.81 -2.24
C LEU A 177 -2.84 13.73 -1.26
N SER A 178 -2.49 13.83 0.02
CA SER A 178 -2.94 12.91 1.07
C SER A 178 -4.47 12.98 1.26
N HIS A 179 -5.05 14.17 1.23
CA HIS A 179 -6.51 14.33 1.29
C HIS A 179 -7.20 13.70 0.09
N ALA A 180 -6.74 13.98 -1.13
CA ALA A 180 -7.27 13.36 -2.34
C ALA A 180 -7.15 11.83 -2.32
N ALA A 181 -6.00 11.33 -1.85
CA ALA A 181 -5.76 9.90 -1.71
C ALA A 181 -6.67 9.24 -0.67
N ARG A 182 -6.99 9.91 0.45
CA ARG A 182 -7.96 9.42 1.44
C ARG A 182 -9.36 9.28 0.85
N GLU A 183 -9.79 10.24 0.06
CA GLU A 183 -11.09 10.17 -0.62
C GLU A 183 -11.10 9.05 -1.67
N ALA A 184 -10.05 8.93 -2.48
CA ALA A 184 -9.89 7.83 -3.44
C ALA A 184 -9.82 6.45 -2.77
N PHE A 185 -9.26 6.37 -1.57
CA PHE A 185 -9.19 5.14 -0.78
C PHE A 185 -10.56 4.75 -0.18
N ARG A 186 -11.33 5.74 0.29
CA ARG A 186 -12.68 5.51 0.85
C ARG A 186 -13.70 5.14 -0.20
N ASP A 187 -13.64 5.79 -1.37
CA ASP A 187 -14.48 5.51 -2.52
C ASP A 187 -13.63 5.19 -3.74
N PRO A 188 -13.25 3.90 -3.92
CA PRO A 188 -12.46 3.50 -5.08
C PRO A 188 -13.14 3.71 -6.43
N SER A 189 -14.45 3.92 -6.46
CA SER A 189 -15.21 4.23 -7.67
C SER A 189 -15.33 5.72 -7.97
N GLY A 190 -15.06 6.56 -6.98
CA GLY A 190 -15.16 8.03 -7.07
C GLY A 190 -14.20 8.60 -8.12
N SER A 191 -14.68 9.55 -8.90
CA SER A 191 -13.94 10.20 -10.00
C SER A 191 -13.45 11.61 -9.69
N GLY A 192 -13.68 12.11 -8.48
CA GLY A 192 -13.44 13.51 -8.13
C GLY A 192 -14.42 14.46 -8.85
N PRO A 193 -14.15 15.78 -8.95
CA PRO A 193 -13.10 16.44 -8.19
C PRO A 193 -13.34 16.40 -6.69
N TRP A 194 -12.26 16.34 -5.91
CA TRP A 194 -12.32 16.41 -4.45
C TRP A 194 -12.01 17.82 -3.99
N ARG A 195 -12.75 18.28 -2.96
CA ARG A 195 -12.58 19.63 -2.38
C ARG A 195 -12.34 19.51 -0.90
N PHE A 196 -11.35 20.22 -0.41
CA PHE A 196 -11.01 20.28 1.01
C PHE A 196 -10.22 21.54 1.34
N GLU A 197 -10.21 21.89 2.62
CA GLU A 197 -9.43 23.00 3.14
C GLU A 197 -8.07 22.50 3.63
N ALA A 198 -7.01 23.20 3.24
CA ALA A 198 -5.67 23.00 3.72
C ALA A 198 -4.97 24.35 3.90
N PHE A 199 -4.28 24.57 5.00
CA PHE A 199 -3.55 25.81 5.33
C PHE A 199 -4.39 27.08 5.21
N GLY A 200 -5.69 26.99 5.44
CA GLY A 200 -6.64 28.13 5.35
C GLY A 200 -7.15 28.45 3.94
N ASP A 201 -6.78 27.64 2.96
CA ASP A 201 -7.22 27.75 1.57
C ASP A 201 -8.10 26.57 1.15
N LEU A 202 -8.99 26.83 0.21
CA LEU A 202 -9.80 25.80 -0.45
C LEU A 202 -9.03 25.24 -1.66
N PHE A 203 -8.84 23.93 -1.68
CA PHE A 203 -8.23 23.22 -2.82
C PHE A 203 -9.27 22.36 -3.54
N GLU A 204 -9.14 22.31 -4.85
CA GLU A 204 -9.85 21.36 -5.69
C GLU A 204 -8.82 20.46 -6.38
N VAL A 205 -8.98 19.14 -6.25
CA VAL A 205 -8.14 18.14 -6.90
C VAL A 205 -8.96 17.41 -7.95
N ALA A 206 -8.59 17.58 -9.20
CA ALA A 206 -9.23 16.92 -10.33
C ALA A 206 -8.31 15.84 -10.90
N LEU A 207 -8.92 14.75 -11.39
CA LEU A 207 -8.20 13.71 -12.10
C LEU A 207 -7.85 14.19 -13.52
N GLY A 208 -6.60 14.05 -13.90
CA GLY A 208 -6.10 14.27 -15.25
C GLY A 208 -5.97 12.94 -16.04
N PRO A 209 -5.17 12.90 -17.10
CA PRO A 209 -4.95 11.69 -17.88
C PRO A 209 -4.12 10.65 -17.12
N VAL A 210 -4.27 9.37 -17.50
CA VAL A 210 -3.37 8.30 -17.03
C VAL A 210 -2.05 8.39 -17.78
N GLN A 211 -0.94 8.44 -17.05
CA GLN A 211 0.42 8.46 -17.59
C GLN A 211 1.27 7.40 -16.91
N ARG A 212 1.95 6.56 -17.68
CA ARG A 212 2.83 5.48 -17.17
C ARG A 212 2.16 4.58 -16.11
N GLY A 213 0.85 4.32 -16.26
CA GLY A 213 0.07 3.49 -15.32
C GLY A 213 -0.32 4.20 -14.01
N MET A 214 -0.10 5.50 -13.90
CA MET A 214 -0.52 6.33 -12.76
C MET A 214 -1.56 7.35 -13.21
N GLN A 215 -2.46 7.71 -12.31
CA GLN A 215 -3.48 8.74 -12.54
C GLN A 215 -2.91 10.11 -12.20
N THR A 216 -2.72 10.98 -13.18
CA THR A 216 -2.28 12.35 -12.87
C THR A 216 -3.37 13.11 -12.12
N VAL A 217 -2.95 14.04 -11.27
CA VAL A 217 -3.85 14.95 -10.56
C VAL A 217 -3.43 16.39 -10.81
N ARG A 218 -4.43 17.24 -11.00
CA ARG A 218 -4.27 18.70 -11.04
C ARG A 218 -4.83 19.27 -9.76
N MET A 219 -4.03 20.07 -9.08
CA MET A 219 -4.41 20.76 -7.85
C MET A 219 -4.61 22.25 -8.15
N GLU A 220 -5.77 22.78 -7.82
CA GLU A 220 -6.10 24.18 -7.99
C GLU A 220 -6.52 24.79 -6.66
N ARG A 221 -5.88 25.91 -6.31
CA ARG A 221 -6.32 26.74 -5.19
C ARG A 221 -7.53 27.54 -5.63
N ARG A 222 -8.64 27.41 -4.91
CA ARG A 222 -9.88 28.16 -5.16
C ARG A 222 -9.97 29.33 -4.20
N GLN A 223 -10.38 30.48 -4.70
CA GLN A 223 -10.70 31.60 -3.80
C GLN A 223 -11.98 31.26 -3.04
N PRO A 224 -12.07 31.54 -1.73
CA PRO A 224 -13.32 31.44 -1.01
C PRO A 224 -14.33 32.37 -1.67
N SER A 225 -15.49 31.85 -2.03
CA SER A 225 -16.62 32.61 -2.62
C SER A 225 -17.32 33.46 -1.57
#